data_59f2c7c49870af0cc864e9ec9f512e92
#
_entry.id   59f2c7c49870af0cc864e9ec9f512e92
#
_cell.length_a   1.000
_cell.length_b   1.000
_cell.length_c   1.000
_cell.angle_alpha   90.00
_cell.angle_beta   90.00
_cell.angle_gamma   90.00
#
_symmetry.space_group_name_H-M   'P 1'
#
loop_
_entity.id
_entity.type
_entity.pdbx_description
1 polymer ?
#
loop_
_entity_poly.entity_id
_entity_poly.type
_entity_poly.pdbx_seq_one_letter_code
_entity_poly.pdbx_strand_id
1 'polypeptide(L)'
;MALDKKQLEEMYLRMCRIRYFEEAVIEIHSSGELIGPAHPYIGEEAVAVGACAALRDDDRIAGNHRSHGHPIAKGGDVKKAMAEILGKTGGFCKGKGGSMHLADFSIGILGESGIVASSVPIATGAALASKLSKQDFISLVFFGDGAS
;
A
#
# COMPACT_ATOMS: atom_id res chain seq x y z
N MET A 1 24.53 -3.42 -2.43
CA MET A 1 24.48 -4.29 -3.62
C MET A 1 23.91 -3.45 -4.75
N ALA A 2 24.55 -3.39 -5.93
CA ALA A 2 23.99 -2.64 -7.05
C ALA A 2 22.81 -3.41 -7.65
N LEU A 3 21.73 -2.71 -7.96
CA LEU A 3 20.57 -3.29 -8.65
C LEU A 3 20.95 -3.62 -10.09
N ASP A 4 20.51 -4.77 -10.59
CA ASP A 4 20.66 -5.11 -11.99
C ASP A 4 19.62 -4.43 -12.89
N LYS A 5 19.81 -4.49 -14.22
CA LYS A 5 18.93 -3.84 -15.19
C LYS A 5 17.48 -4.32 -15.07
N LYS A 6 17.27 -5.63 -14.87
CA LYS A 6 15.93 -6.23 -14.77
C LYS A 6 15.20 -5.74 -13.53
N GLN A 7 15.90 -5.62 -12.40
CA GLN A 7 15.34 -5.07 -11.16
C GLN A 7 14.93 -3.60 -11.35
N LEU A 8 15.76 -2.80 -12.00
CA LEU A 8 15.44 -1.40 -12.29
C LEU A 8 14.22 -1.25 -13.22
N GLU A 9 14.13 -2.08 -14.27
CA GLU A 9 12.98 -2.12 -15.17
C GLU A 9 11.69 -2.51 -14.44
N GLU A 10 11.74 -3.51 -13.56
CA GLU A 10 10.57 -3.93 -12.76
C GLU A 10 10.14 -2.83 -11.77
N MET A 11 11.08 -2.17 -11.12
CA MET A 11 10.79 -1.04 -10.23
C MET A 11 10.14 0.11 -11.01
N TYR A 12 10.67 0.45 -12.17
CA TYR A 12 10.09 1.48 -13.03
C TYR A 12 8.67 1.12 -13.48
N LEU A 13 8.46 -0.12 -13.90
CA LEU A 13 7.13 -0.62 -14.27
C LEU A 13 6.13 -0.51 -13.11
N ARG A 14 6.55 -0.82 -11.88
CA ARG A 14 5.69 -0.68 -10.69
C ARG A 14 5.38 0.79 -10.41
N MET A 15 6.34 1.69 -10.54
CA MET A 15 6.08 3.14 -10.42
C MET A 15 5.07 3.61 -11.46
N CYS A 16 5.19 3.19 -12.72
CA CYS A 16 4.22 3.50 -13.76
C CYS A 16 2.81 2.95 -13.45
N ARG A 17 2.72 1.72 -12.92
CA ARG A 17 1.44 1.13 -12.50
C ARG A 17 0.75 1.95 -11.42
N ILE A 18 1.51 2.41 -10.43
CA ILE A 18 0.99 3.29 -9.36
C ILE A 18 0.52 4.60 -9.98
N ARG A 19 1.33 5.25 -10.82
CA ARG A 19 0.98 6.52 -11.45
C ARG A 19 -0.32 6.42 -12.26
N TYR A 20 -0.44 5.45 -13.16
CA TYR A 20 -1.64 5.28 -13.98
C TYR A 20 -2.86 4.87 -13.15
N PHE A 21 -2.66 4.11 -12.08
CA PHE A 21 -3.72 3.81 -11.13
C PHE A 21 -4.26 5.07 -10.48
N GLU A 22 -3.39 5.94 -9.99
CA GLU A 22 -3.78 7.19 -9.33
C GLU A 22 -4.43 8.20 -10.28
N GLU A 23 -3.93 8.29 -11.50
CA GLU A 23 -4.56 9.12 -12.54
C GLU A 23 -6.00 8.66 -12.81
N ALA A 24 -6.23 7.33 -12.91
CA ALA A 24 -7.57 6.77 -13.04
C ALA A 24 -8.44 7.04 -11.80
N VAL A 25 -7.89 6.96 -10.59
CA VAL A 25 -8.61 7.30 -9.34
C VAL A 25 -9.06 8.76 -9.35
N ILE A 26 -8.21 9.69 -9.80
CA ILE A 26 -8.55 11.11 -9.90
C ILE A 26 -9.67 11.32 -10.93
N GLU A 27 -9.60 10.67 -12.07
CA GLU A 27 -10.63 10.77 -13.11
C GLU A 27 -11.98 10.26 -12.59
N ILE A 28 -12.02 9.09 -11.96
CA ILE A 28 -13.23 8.50 -11.37
C ILE A 28 -13.77 9.36 -10.22
N HIS A 29 -12.89 9.91 -9.39
CA HIS A 29 -13.32 10.83 -8.33
C HIS A 29 -13.96 12.09 -8.91
N SER A 30 -13.38 12.64 -9.98
CA SER A 30 -13.89 13.84 -10.64
C SER A 30 -15.23 13.61 -11.35
N SER A 31 -15.52 12.38 -11.79
CA SER A 31 -16.82 12.01 -12.36
C SER A 31 -17.93 11.82 -11.32
N GLY A 32 -17.58 11.79 -10.03
CA GLY A 32 -18.51 11.58 -8.92
C GLY A 32 -18.89 10.11 -8.67
N GLU A 33 -18.22 9.18 -9.32
CA GLU A 33 -18.47 7.74 -9.13
C GLU A 33 -17.81 7.17 -7.87
N LEU A 34 -16.84 7.89 -7.30
CA LEU A 34 -16.12 7.49 -6.12
C LEU A 34 -16.78 8.09 -4.87
N ILE A 35 -17.13 7.22 -3.92
CA ILE A 35 -17.78 7.64 -2.67
C ILE A 35 -16.71 7.93 -1.60
N GLY A 36 -16.70 9.16 -1.11
CA GLY A 36 -15.81 9.61 -0.05
C GLY A 36 -14.48 10.21 -0.54
N PRO A 37 -13.60 10.59 0.37
CA PRO A 37 -12.33 11.22 0.03
C PRO A 37 -11.35 10.21 -0.57
N ALA A 38 -10.60 10.65 -1.59
CA ALA A 38 -9.44 9.95 -2.10
C ALA A 38 -8.19 10.80 -1.91
N HIS A 39 -7.10 10.16 -1.52
CA HIS A 39 -5.81 10.81 -1.31
C HIS A 39 -4.78 10.17 -2.24
N PRO A 40 -4.58 10.72 -3.44
CA PRO A 40 -3.67 10.13 -4.44
C PRO A 40 -2.22 10.05 -3.93
N TYR A 41 -1.52 9.01 -4.39
CA TYR A 41 -0.11 8.73 -4.09
C TYR A 41 0.85 9.33 -5.15
N ILE A 42 0.37 10.23 -6.01
CA ILE A 42 1.15 10.84 -7.09
C ILE A 42 2.34 11.61 -6.51
N GLY A 43 3.52 11.29 -7.02
CA GLY A 43 4.78 11.90 -6.62
C GLY A 43 5.56 11.08 -5.57
N GLU A 44 4.95 10.07 -4.97
CA GLU A 44 5.55 9.24 -3.92
C GLU A 44 5.88 7.81 -4.40
N GLU A 45 5.71 7.50 -5.70
CA GLU A 45 5.83 6.15 -6.27
C GLU A 45 7.17 5.50 -5.96
N ALA A 46 8.26 6.30 -6.05
CA ALA A 46 9.60 5.80 -5.80
C ALA A 46 9.82 5.40 -4.33
N VAL A 47 9.14 6.04 -3.38
CA VAL A 47 9.21 5.70 -1.95
C VAL A 47 8.63 4.31 -1.73
N ALA A 48 7.41 4.06 -2.20
CA ALA A 48 6.76 2.76 -2.05
C ALA A 48 7.55 1.65 -2.76
N VAL A 49 7.92 1.88 -4.02
CA VAL A 49 8.60 0.87 -4.84
C VAL A 49 10.00 0.59 -4.31
N GLY A 50 10.76 1.62 -3.96
CA GLY A 50 12.11 1.47 -3.42
C GLY A 50 12.13 0.70 -2.09
N ALA A 51 11.22 1.02 -1.17
CA ALA A 51 11.10 0.33 0.09
C ALA A 51 10.64 -1.13 -0.09
N CYS A 52 9.60 -1.36 -0.89
CA CYS A 52 9.07 -2.71 -1.13
C CYS A 52 10.01 -3.59 -1.94
N ALA A 53 10.89 -3.04 -2.78
CA ALA A 53 11.88 -3.82 -3.53
C ALA A 53 12.93 -4.51 -2.63
N ALA A 54 13.08 -4.05 -1.38
CA ALA A 54 13.96 -4.66 -0.40
C ALA A 54 13.26 -5.73 0.47
N LEU A 55 11.94 -5.87 0.35
CA LEU A 55 11.15 -6.79 1.16
C LEU A 55 11.04 -8.17 0.52
N ARG A 56 10.92 -9.18 1.38
CA ARG A 56 10.52 -10.54 1.01
C ARG A 56 9.00 -10.64 0.93
N ASP A 57 8.50 -11.74 0.37
CA ASP A 57 7.06 -11.97 0.24
C ASP A 57 6.37 -12.08 1.62
N ASP A 58 7.05 -12.66 2.60
CA ASP A 58 6.54 -12.85 3.97
C ASP A 58 6.66 -11.61 4.86
N ASP A 59 7.41 -10.59 4.46
CA ASP A 59 7.50 -9.32 5.18
C ASP A 59 6.17 -8.55 5.15
N ARG A 60 5.94 -7.75 6.18
CA ARG A 60 4.68 -7.04 6.41
C ARG A 60 4.83 -5.55 6.16
N ILE A 61 3.76 -4.93 5.65
CA ILE A 61 3.69 -3.47 5.52
C ILE A 61 2.43 -2.92 6.20
N ALA A 62 2.53 -1.71 6.71
CA ALA A 62 1.41 -0.89 7.14
C ALA A 62 1.62 0.56 6.67
N GLY A 63 0.55 1.29 6.41
CA GLY A 63 0.67 2.64 5.87
C GLY A 63 -0.40 3.61 6.36
N ASN A 64 -0.38 4.79 5.76
CA ASN A 64 -1.27 5.91 6.09
C ASN A 64 -2.46 6.01 5.11
N HIS A 65 -3.19 7.12 5.16
CA HIS A 65 -4.34 7.39 4.29
C HIS A 65 -3.99 7.75 2.83
N ARG A 66 -2.74 8.13 2.55
CA ARG A 66 -2.23 8.37 1.19
C ARG A 66 -1.39 7.15 0.79
N SER A 67 -2.06 6.07 0.41
CA SER A 67 -1.43 4.77 0.54
C SER A 67 -1.62 3.79 -0.61
N HIS A 68 -2.37 4.13 -1.65
CA HIS A 68 -2.63 3.18 -2.74
C HIS A 68 -1.34 2.60 -3.35
N GLY A 69 -0.25 3.38 -3.34
CA GLY A 69 1.05 2.97 -3.83
C GLY A 69 1.68 1.83 -3.02
N HIS A 70 1.45 1.77 -1.70
CA HIS A 70 2.08 0.77 -0.84
C HIS A 70 1.63 -0.67 -1.17
N PRO A 71 0.31 -0.99 -1.19
CA PRO A 71 -0.18 -2.30 -1.62
C PRO A 71 0.26 -2.68 -3.03
N ILE A 72 0.20 -1.75 -3.98
CA ILE A 72 0.59 -2.00 -5.37
C ILE A 72 2.10 -2.30 -5.46
N ALA A 73 2.94 -1.54 -4.75
CA ALA A 73 4.38 -1.78 -4.68
C ALA A 73 4.72 -3.13 -4.04
N LYS A 74 3.95 -3.58 -3.03
CA LYS A 74 4.11 -4.88 -2.37
C LYS A 74 3.64 -6.06 -3.25
N GLY A 75 2.99 -5.79 -4.39
CA GLY A 75 2.51 -6.82 -5.31
C GLY A 75 1.00 -7.03 -5.29
N GLY A 76 0.26 -6.12 -4.66
CA GLY A 76 -1.20 -6.14 -4.64
C GLY A 76 -1.82 -5.99 -6.02
N ASP A 77 -2.94 -6.66 -6.24
CA ASP A 77 -3.68 -6.63 -7.51
C ASP A 77 -4.36 -5.27 -7.68
N VAL A 78 -3.99 -4.53 -8.72
CA VAL A 78 -4.55 -3.21 -9.05
C VAL A 78 -6.06 -3.25 -9.31
N LYS A 79 -6.59 -4.38 -9.83
CA LYS A 79 -8.03 -4.55 -10.03
C LYS A 79 -8.77 -4.67 -8.71
N LYS A 80 -8.20 -5.41 -7.74
CA LYS A 80 -8.75 -5.49 -6.38
C LYS A 80 -8.67 -4.15 -5.67
N ALA A 81 -7.56 -3.41 -5.84
CA ALA A 81 -7.42 -2.06 -5.29
C ALA A 81 -8.51 -1.13 -5.83
N MET A 82 -8.70 -1.10 -7.15
CA MET A 82 -9.74 -0.27 -7.78
C MET A 82 -11.15 -0.71 -7.36
N ALA A 83 -11.41 -2.00 -7.29
CA ALA A 83 -12.68 -2.53 -6.82
C ALA A 83 -12.97 -2.11 -5.37
N GLU A 84 -11.95 -2.07 -4.51
CA GLU A 84 -12.09 -1.60 -3.12
C GLU A 84 -12.48 -0.13 -3.05
N ILE A 85 -11.78 0.72 -3.81
CA ILE A 85 -12.04 2.17 -3.87
C ILE A 85 -13.46 2.45 -4.38
N LEU A 86 -13.94 1.64 -5.34
CA LEU A 86 -15.30 1.72 -5.89
C LEU A 86 -16.37 1.02 -5.01
N GLY A 87 -16.03 0.56 -3.82
CA GLY A 87 -16.97 -0.10 -2.91
C GLY A 87 -17.51 -1.46 -3.42
N LYS A 88 -16.75 -2.14 -4.28
CA LYS A 88 -17.15 -3.43 -4.86
C LYS A 88 -16.67 -4.62 -4.01
N THR A 89 -17.46 -5.68 -3.98
CA THR A 89 -17.16 -6.90 -3.21
C THR A 89 -15.90 -7.64 -3.67
N GLY A 90 -15.43 -7.39 -4.88
CA GLY A 90 -14.17 -7.91 -5.42
C GLY A 90 -12.91 -7.21 -4.90
N GLY A 91 -13.05 -6.15 -4.10
CA GLY A 91 -11.93 -5.42 -3.49
C GLY A 91 -11.23 -6.17 -2.37
N PHE A 92 -10.08 -5.66 -1.92
CA PHE A 92 -9.27 -6.23 -0.85
C PHE A 92 -10.05 -6.47 0.45
N CYS A 93 -10.87 -5.49 0.85
CA CYS A 93 -11.72 -5.52 2.04
C CYS A 93 -13.21 -5.67 1.69
N LYS A 94 -13.51 -6.26 0.54
CA LYS A 94 -14.89 -6.46 0.03
C LYS A 94 -15.67 -5.16 -0.15
N GLY A 95 -14.96 -4.08 -0.50
CA GLY A 95 -15.52 -2.75 -0.71
C GLY A 95 -15.88 -1.98 0.55
N LYS A 96 -15.42 -2.41 1.71
CA LYS A 96 -15.73 -1.78 3.01
C LYS A 96 -14.66 -0.77 3.48
N GLY A 97 -13.43 -0.91 3.01
CA GLY A 97 -12.30 -0.07 3.41
C GLY A 97 -12.23 1.24 2.63
N GLY A 98 -12.59 1.21 1.36
CA GLY A 98 -12.45 2.35 0.47
C GLY A 98 -10.99 2.77 0.27
N SER A 99 -10.77 4.04 -0.09
CA SER A 99 -9.45 4.59 -0.45
C SER A 99 -8.41 4.52 0.69
N MET A 100 -8.82 4.64 1.95
CA MET A 100 -7.89 4.83 3.08
C MET A 100 -7.62 3.58 3.91
N HIS A 101 -8.23 2.43 3.58
CA HIS A 101 -8.17 1.24 4.43
C HIS A 101 -7.97 -0.04 3.62
N LEU A 102 -7.03 -0.02 2.68
CA LEU A 102 -6.64 -1.20 1.93
C LEU A 102 -5.88 -2.18 2.82
N ALA A 103 -6.28 -3.46 2.81
CA ALA A 103 -5.60 -4.52 3.55
C ALA A 103 -5.69 -5.84 2.80
N ASP A 104 -4.60 -6.59 2.78
CA ASP A 104 -4.54 -7.96 2.27
C ASP A 104 -3.49 -8.76 3.05
N PHE A 105 -3.93 -9.46 4.07
CA PHE A 105 -3.04 -10.25 4.93
C PHE A 105 -2.35 -11.40 4.18
N SER A 106 -2.89 -11.84 3.06
CA SER A 106 -2.32 -12.95 2.28
C SER A 106 -0.99 -12.60 1.62
N ILE A 107 -0.75 -11.31 1.38
CA ILE A 107 0.49 -10.76 0.81
C ILE A 107 1.20 -9.80 1.76
N GLY A 108 0.86 -9.82 3.04
CA GLY A 108 1.53 -9.05 4.07
C GLY A 108 1.12 -7.59 4.19
N ILE A 109 0.00 -7.17 3.63
CA ILE A 109 -0.54 -5.82 3.80
C ILE A 109 -1.42 -5.82 5.05
N LEU A 110 -0.88 -5.29 6.18
CA LEU A 110 -1.58 -5.26 7.47
C LEU A 110 -2.73 -4.25 7.49
N GLY A 111 -2.65 -3.24 6.66
CA GLY A 111 -3.68 -2.24 6.47
C GLY A 111 -3.12 -0.83 6.37
N GLU A 112 -3.97 0.01 5.81
CA GLU A 112 -3.77 1.44 5.68
C GLU A 112 -4.73 2.15 6.64
N SER A 113 -4.38 3.31 7.16
CA SER A 113 -5.19 3.99 8.16
C SER A 113 -5.34 5.48 7.92
N GLY A 114 -6.58 5.96 8.04
CA GLY A 114 -6.91 7.39 8.05
C GLY A 114 -6.50 8.11 9.34
N ILE A 115 -6.15 7.37 10.40
CA ILE A 115 -5.70 7.96 11.66
C ILE A 115 -4.18 8.16 11.61
N VAL A 116 -3.74 9.42 11.66
CA VAL A 116 -2.32 9.78 11.61
C VAL A 116 -1.53 9.05 12.70
N ALA A 117 -0.37 8.49 12.34
CA ALA A 117 0.52 7.69 13.19
C ALA A 117 -0.01 6.31 13.64
N SER A 118 -1.29 5.96 13.44
CA SER A 118 -1.84 4.70 13.97
C SER A 118 -1.21 3.43 13.37
N SER A 119 -0.64 3.52 12.18
CA SER A 119 0.07 2.40 11.54
C SER A 119 1.38 2.04 12.24
N VAL A 120 1.99 2.97 12.98
CA VAL A 120 3.24 2.73 13.71
C VAL A 120 3.06 1.67 14.81
N PRO A 121 2.09 1.79 15.75
CA PRO A 121 1.85 0.74 16.73
C PRO A 121 1.37 -0.57 16.11
N ILE A 122 0.65 -0.55 14.98
CA ILE A 122 0.25 -1.77 14.26
C ILE A 122 1.48 -2.50 13.74
N ALA A 123 2.38 -1.81 13.05
CA ALA A 123 3.62 -2.39 12.56
C ALA A 123 4.53 -2.87 13.70
N THR A 124 4.60 -2.12 14.80
CA THR A 124 5.33 -2.52 16.01
C THR A 124 4.77 -3.81 16.61
N GLY A 125 3.44 -3.92 16.68
CA GLY A 125 2.77 -5.14 17.15
C GLY A 125 3.07 -6.34 16.25
N ALA A 126 3.08 -6.16 14.93
CA ALA A 126 3.43 -7.21 13.99
C ALA A 126 4.91 -7.65 14.13
N ALA A 127 5.84 -6.70 14.28
CA ALA A 127 7.25 -7.01 14.54
C ALA A 127 7.45 -7.75 15.87
N LEU A 128 6.72 -7.36 16.92
CA LEU A 128 6.73 -8.06 18.20
C LEU A 128 6.19 -9.49 18.06
N ALA A 129 5.10 -9.66 17.30
CA ALA A 129 4.54 -10.99 17.02
C ALA A 129 5.54 -11.89 16.28
N SER A 130 6.26 -11.36 15.27
CA SER A 130 7.34 -12.08 14.59
C SER A 130 8.39 -12.59 15.59
N LYS A 131 8.88 -11.69 16.44
CA LYS A 131 9.89 -12.01 17.46
C LYS A 131 9.41 -13.08 18.45
N LEU A 132 8.21 -12.92 19.00
CA LEU A 132 7.66 -13.86 20.00
C LEU A 132 7.35 -15.24 19.40
N SER A 133 6.89 -15.27 18.15
CA SER A 133 6.57 -16.52 17.43
C SER A 133 7.78 -17.12 16.73
N LYS A 134 8.99 -16.55 16.92
CA LYS A 134 10.24 -16.99 16.28
C LYS A 134 10.13 -17.08 14.76
N GLN A 135 9.35 -16.19 14.16
CA GLN A 135 9.28 -15.99 12.71
C GLN A 135 10.36 -14.99 12.29
N ASP A 136 10.66 -14.95 10.99
CA ASP A 136 11.76 -14.12 10.44
C ASP A 136 11.25 -13.02 9.49
N PHE A 137 9.99 -12.61 9.59
CA PHE A 137 9.52 -11.46 8.82
C PHE A 137 9.81 -10.14 9.54
N ILE A 138 10.08 -9.10 8.76
CA ILE A 138 10.12 -7.73 9.25
C ILE A 138 8.75 -7.04 9.05
N SER A 139 8.55 -5.93 9.74
CA SER A 139 7.39 -5.08 9.56
C SER A 139 7.86 -3.67 9.20
N LEU A 140 7.49 -3.22 7.99
CA LEU A 140 7.79 -1.89 7.48
C LEU A 140 6.55 -1.01 7.65
N VAL A 141 6.75 0.24 8.06
CA VAL A 141 5.67 1.22 8.17
C VAL A 141 5.96 2.46 7.34
N PHE A 142 4.95 2.93 6.61
CA PHE A 142 4.97 4.21 5.91
C PHE A 142 4.17 5.24 6.71
N PHE A 143 4.76 6.40 6.95
CA PHE A 143 4.09 7.52 7.62
C PHE A 143 4.63 8.85 7.12
N GLY A 144 3.81 9.89 7.18
CA GLY A 144 4.20 11.24 6.79
C GLY A 144 4.82 12.02 7.94
N ASP A 145 5.32 13.21 7.64
CA ASP A 145 5.93 14.15 8.59
C ASP A 145 5.00 14.51 9.77
N GLY A 146 3.70 14.62 9.51
CA GLY A 146 2.72 14.88 10.57
C GLY A 146 2.53 13.74 11.59
N ALA A 147 3.18 12.59 11.38
CA ALA A 147 3.13 11.44 12.27
C ALA A 147 4.43 11.25 13.09
N SER A 148 5.41 12.12 12.90
CA SER A 148 6.74 12.06 13.55
C SER A 148 6.82 12.95 14.80
#